data_7bc9586446f48e8f48af6a506b33cb31
#
_entry.id   7bc9586446f48e8f48af6a506b33cb31
#
_cell.length_a   1.000
_cell.length_b   1.000
_cell.length_c   1.000
_cell.angle_alpha   90.00
_cell.angle_beta   90.00
_cell.angle_gamma   90.00
#
_symmetry.space_group_name_H-M   'P 1'
#
loop_
_entity.id
_entity.type
_entity.pdbx_description
1 polymer ?
#
loop_
_entity_poly.entity_id
_entity_poly.type
_entity_poly.pdbx_seq_one_letter_code
_entity_poly.pdbx_strand_id
1 'polypeptide(L)'
;MRINLLAKRNITCSYRCFGIEDIEKSDNHILSRHLQYDTNGVAKGETSFPFLSMESEGTIKYFSMAYPIIKALDNGSRLVIDEFDSKLHPVLTNRIITLFNSRETNPRNAQLILTAHDTNILSSGLFRRDQIWFTQKDRFGATSLYSLSDYKVRSDAPFEKDYLSGKYGATPIIGNLESVLRRAE
;
A
#
# COMPACT_ATOMS: atom_id res chain seq x y z
N MET A 1 -4.86 5.76 16.95
CA MET A 1 -5.82 4.81 16.33
C MET A 1 -5.72 3.50 17.12
N ARG A 2 -6.74 3.12 17.89
CA ARG A 2 -6.72 1.86 18.67
C ARG A 2 -7.15 0.73 17.75
N ILE A 3 -6.24 -0.18 17.44
CA ILE A 3 -6.56 -1.42 16.74
C ILE A 3 -7.15 -2.39 17.77
N ASN A 4 -8.48 -2.56 17.77
CA ASN A 4 -9.13 -3.61 18.54
C ASN A 4 -8.95 -4.95 17.80
N LEU A 5 -7.95 -5.71 18.20
CA LEU A 5 -7.76 -7.10 17.77
C LEU A 5 -8.75 -8.01 18.50
N LEU A 6 -10.01 -8.01 18.06
CA LEU A 6 -10.98 -9.04 18.40
C LEU A 6 -10.91 -10.15 17.36
N ALA A 7 -10.03 -11.12 17.54
CA ALA A 7 -10.12 -12.38 16.79
C ALA A 7 -9.48 -13.53 17.58
N LYS A 8 -10.29 -14.25 18.29
CA LYS A 8 -9.96 -15.60 18.78
C LYS A 8 -10.06 -16.58 17.61
N ARG A 9 -8.98 -17.28 17.30
CA ARG A 9 -8.85 -18.58 16.60
C ARG A 9 -8.34 -18.67 15.14
N ASN A 10 -8.30 -17.65 14.31
CA ASN A 10 -7.84 -17.84 12.91
C ASN A 10 -6.72 -16.90 12.44
N ILE A 11 -6.11 -16.14 13.34
CA ILE A 11 -5.12 -15.13 12.98
C ILE A 11 -3.82 -15.77 12.47
N THR A 12 -3.36 -16.84 13.09
CA THR A 12 -2.09 -17.50 12.75
C THR A 12 -2.07 -18.06 11.32
N CYS A 13 -3.20 -18.61 10.84
CA CYS A 13 -3.30 -19.12 9.48
C CYS A 13 -3.33 -18.00 8.43
N SER A 14 -3.97 -16.87 8.76
CA SER A 14 -4.13 -15.73 7.85
C SER A 14 -2.81 -15.03 7.56
N TYR A 15 -1.90 -14.96 8.52
CA TYR A 15 -0.61 -14.28 8.34
C TYR A 15 0.41 -15.10 7.54
N ARG A 16 0.36 -16.44 7.60
CA ARG A 16 1.17 -17.31 6.74
C ARG A 16 0.90 -17.08 5.25
N CYS A 17 -0.35 -16.78 4.88
CA CYS A 17 -0.71 -16.47 3.49
C CYS A 17 -0.03 -15.21 2.96
N PHE A 18 0.43 -14.32 3.83
CA PHE A 18 1.16 -13.10 3.49
C PHE A 18 2.67 -13.23 3.69
N GLY A 19 3.20 -14.45 3.95
CA GLY A 19 4.61 -14.68 4.17
C GLY A 19 5.13 -14.09 5.49
N ILE A 20 4.24 -13.78 6.43
CA ILE A 20 4.59 -13.40 7.80
C ILE A 20 4.48 -14.67 8.63
N GLU A 21 5.59 -15.37 8.72
CA GLU A 21 5.76 -16.54 9.59
C GLU A 21 6.19 -16.06 10.99
N ASP A 22 5.85 -16.79 12.02
CA ASP A 22 6.41 -16.62 13.37
C ASP A 22 6.02 -15.36 14.15
N ILE A 23 4.71 -15.09 14.23
CA ILE A 23 4.18 -14.13 15.19
C ILE A 23 3.52 -14.85 16.35
N GLU A 24 4.02 -14.65 17.55
CA GLU A 24 3.42 -15.12 18.80
C GLU A 24 2.76 -13.99 19.57
N LYS A 25 1.65 -14.32 20.20
CA LYS A 25 1.00 -13.45 21.17
C LYS A 25 1.38 -13.91 22.59
N SER A 26 2.17 -13.10 23.27
CA SER A 26 2.50 -13.28 24.69
C SER A 26 1.98 -12.06 25.45
N ASP A 27 1.19 -12.28 26.51
CA ASP A 27 0.75 -11.26 27.47
C ASP A 27 0.46 -9.85 26.94
N ASN A 28 -0.38 -9.76 25.91
CA ASN A 28 -0.73 -8.53 25.18
C ASN A 28 0.36 -7.97 24.22
N HIS A 29 1.46 -8.65 24.00
CA HIS A 29 2.47 -8.26 23.04
C HIS A 29 2.48 -9.15 21.81
N ILE A 30 2.75 -8.56 20.65
CA ILE A 30 3.05 -9.29 19.41
C ILE A 30 4.56 -9.41 19.33
N LEU A 31 5.06 -10.64 19.19
CA LEU A 31 6.47 -10.92 19.03
C LEU A 31 6.73 -11.45 17.61
N SER A 32 7.82 -10.99 16.99
CA SER A 32 8.40 -11.60 15.79
C SER A 32 9.52 -12.54 16.18
N ARG A 33 9.56 -13.74 15.57
CA ARG A 33 10.65 -14.70 15.75
C ARG A 33 11.60 -14.65 14.57
N HIS A 34 12.89 -14.69 14.87
CA HIS A 34 13.94 -14.69 13.87
C HIS A 34 14.92 -15.83 14.17
N LEU A 35 15.32 -16.56 13.13
CA LEU A 35 16.39 -17.53 13.23
C LEU A 35 17.73 -16.81 13.45
N GLN A 36 18.49 -17.27 14.42
CA GLN A 36 19.87 -16.83 14.64
C GLN A 36 20.83 -17.72 13.85
N TYR A 37 21.78 -17.10 13.17
CA TYR A 37 22.81 -17.79 12.41
C TYR A 37 24.18 -17.47 13.00
N ASP A 38 25.10 -18.44 12.92
CA ASP A 38 26.51 -18.19 13.22
C ASP A 38 27.22 -17.52 12.03
N THR A 39 28.51 -17.24 12.19
CA THR A 39 29.37 -16.67 11.16
C THR A 39 29.51 -17.50 9.90
N ASN A 40 29.16 -18.78 9.97
CA ASN A 40 29.19 -19.74 8.86
C ASN A 40 27.81 -19.93 8.21
N GLY A 41 26.79 -19.21 8.68
CA GLY A 41 25.42 -19.33 8.17
C GLY A 41 24.64 -20.53 8.70
N VAL A 42 25.12 -21.18 9.77
CA VAL A 42 24.44 -22.31 10.42
C VAL A 42 23.45 -21.77 11.45
N ALA A 43 22.20 -22.25 11.42
CA ALA A 43 21.19 -21.86 12.39
C ALA A 43 21.58 -22.35 13.80
N LYS A 44 21.63 -21.42 14.78
CA LYS A 44 21.98 -21.70 16.18
C LYS A 44 20.79 -21.68 17.14
N GLY A 45 19.67 -21.17 16.70
CA GLY A 45 18.48 -21.02 17.55
C GLY A 45 17.52 -19.96 17.03
N GLU A 46 16.58 -19.58 17.86
CA GLU A 46 15.60 -18.53 17.58
C GLU A 46 15.71 -17.42 18.63
N THR A 47 15.37 -16.20 18.22
CA THR A 47 15.19 -15.07 19.11
C THR A 47 13.88 -14.38 18.81
N SER A 48 13.23 -13.84 19.83
CA SER A 48 11.98 -13.13 19.69
C SER A 48 12.15 -11.66 20.04
N PHE A 49 11.54 -10.79 19.25
CA PHE A 49 11.58 -9.34 19.45
C PHE A 49 10.17 -8.76 19.52
N PRO A 50 9.96 -7.66 20.26
CA PRO A 50 8.69 -6.94 20.21
C PRO A 50 8.43 -6.41 18.78
N PHE A 51 7.38 -6.93 18.13
CA PHE A 51 7.08 -6.68 16.73
C PHE A 51 6.98 -5.18 16.40
N LEU A 52 6.21 -4.43 17.19
CA LEU A 52 5.92 -3.00 16.89
C LEU A 52 7.12 -2.07 17.06
N SER A 53 8.16 -2.47 17.79
CA SER A 53 9.33 -1.64 18.07
C SER A 53 10.59 -2.07 17.32
N MET A 54 10.63 -3.30 16.84
CA MET A 54 11.84 -3.88 16.24
C MET A 54 11.70 -4.18 14.75
N GLU A 55 10.46 -4.31 14.26
CA GLU A 55 10.23 -4.51 12.83
C GLU A 55 10.24 -3.20 12.05
N SER A 56 10.49 -3.30 10.73
CA SER A 56 10.40 -2.14 9.86
C SER A 56 8.97 -1.59 9.78
N GLU A 57 8.82 -0.28 9.59
CA GLU A 57 7.50 0.33 9.40
C GLU A 57 6.71 -0.28 8.24
N GLY A 58 7.41 -0.72 7.18
CA GLY A 58 6.81 -1.42 6.06
C GLY A 58 6.26 -2.79 6.46
N THR A 59 7.01 -3.56 7.26
CA THR A 59 6.57 -4.85 7.82
C THR A 59 5.34 -4.66 8.71
N ILE A 60 5.37 -3.65 9.58
CA ILE A 60 4.25 -3.34 10.48
C ILE A 60 3.01 -2.95 9.68
N LYS A 61 3.16 -2.09 8.66
CA LYS A 61 2.04 -1.69 7.80
C LYS A 61 1.47 -2.87 7.02
N TYR A 62 2.32 -3.69 6.40
CA TYR A 62 1.90 -4.87 5.66
C TYR A 62 1.12 -5.83 6.55
N PHE A 63 1.62 -6.10 7.75
CA PHE A 63 0.95 -6.90 8.77
C PHE A 63 -0.42 -6.32 9.14
N SER A 64 -0.50 -5.01 9.41
CA SER A 64 -1.75 -4.35 9.81
C SER A 64 -2.83 -4.41 8.72
N MET A 65 -2.43 -4.47 7.44
CA MET A 65 -3.34 -4.57 6.31
C MET A 65 -3.78 -6.01 6.01
N ALA A 66 -3.05 -7.02 6.47
CA ALA A 66 -3.32 -8.42 6.15
C ALA A 66 -4.76 -8.84 6.52
N TYR A 67 -5.19 -8.56 7.75
CA TYR A 67 -6.53 -8.94 8.21
C TYR A 67 -7.66 -8.25 7.44
N PRO A 68 -7.70 -6.91 7.28
CA PRO A 68 -8.74 -6.26 6.49
C PRO A 68 -8.77 -6.70 5.02
N ILE A 69 -7.62 -6.98 4.40
CA ILE A 69 -7.55 -7.50 3.03
C ILE A 69 -8.20 -8.88 2.93
N ILE A 70 -7.78 -9.82 3.79
CA ILE A 70 -8.32 -11.18 3.81
C ILE A 70 -9.84 -11.13 4.06
N LYS A 71 -10.27 -10.38 5.06
CA LYS A 71 -11.68 -10.23 5.38
C LYS A 71 -12.49 -9.64 4.23
N ALA A 72 -11.95 -8.67 3.51
CA ALA A 72 -12.60 -8.09 2.34
C ALA A 72 -12.77 -9.13 1.23
N LEU A 73 -11.72 -9.88 0.91
CA LEU A 73 -11.73 -10.94 -0.10
C LEU A 73 -12.69 -12.07 0.27
N ASP A 74 -12.69 -12.51 1.54
CA ASP A 74 -13.56 -13.57 2.03
C ASP A 74 -15.05 -13.20 2.00
N ASN A 75 -15.37 -11.93 2.23
CA ASN A 75 -16.76 -11.46 2.29
C ASN A 75 -17.26 -10.83 0.98
N GLY A 76 -16.39 -10.61 0.00
CA GLY A 76 -16.75 -9.84 -1.21
C GLY A 76 -17.07 -8.38 -0.90
N SER A 77 -16.44 -7.81 0.14
CA SER A 77 -16.76 -6.46 0.63
C SER A 77 -15.85 -5.40 0.01
N ARG A 78 -16.17 -4.13 0.28
CA ARG A 78 -15.35 -2.99 -0.14
C ARG A 78 -14.33 -2.66 0.92
N LEU A 79 -13.07 -2.45 0.50
CA LEU A 79 -11.96 -2.03 1.35
C LEU A 79 -11.43 -0.69 0.82
N VAL A 80 -11.39 0.31 1.69
CA VAL A 80 -10.84 1.64 1.38
C VAL A 80 -9.56 1.82 2.18
N ILE A 81 -8.47 2.15 1.51
CA ILE A 81 -7.16 2.38 2.13
C ILE A 81 -6.61 3.71 1.64
N ASP A 82 -6.40 4.62 2.58
CA ASP A 82 -5.73 5.89 2.33
C ASP A 82 -4.21 5.74 2.44
N GLU A 83 -3.45 6.45 1.59
CA GLU A 83 -1.99 6.37 1.49
C GLU A 83 -1.48 4.91 1.43
N PHE A 84 -2.07 4.13 0.53
CA PHE A 84 -1.82 2.70 0.43
C PHE A 84 -0.35 2.35 0.24
N ASP A 85 0.35 3.09 -0.61
CA ASP A 85 1.74 2.91 -1.00
C ASP A 85 2.75 3.39 0.06
N SER A 86 2.33 4.24 1.00
CA SER A 86 3.20 4.78 2.05
C SER A 86 3.91 3.65 2.80
N LYS A 87 5.25 3.72 2.88
CA LYS A 87 6.13 2.77 3.58
C LYS A 87 6.14 1.33 3.03
N LEU A 88 5.42 1.05 1.94
CA LEU A 88 5.44 -0.25 1.28
C LEU A 88 6.41 -0.25 0.09
N HIS A 89 7.08 -1.38 -0.11
CA HIS A 89 7.83 -1.59 -1.33
C HIS A 89 6.87 -1.75 -2.53
N PRO A 90 7.13 -1.15 -3.71
CA PRO A 90 6.24 -1.23 -4.87
C PRO A 90 5.83 -2.64 -5.28
N VAL A 91 6.70 -3.63 -5.09
CA VAL A 91 6.39 -5.04 -5.34
C VAL A 91 5.26 -5.55 -4.45
N LEU A 92 5.24 -5.16 -3.16
CA LEU A 92 4.17 -5.54 -2.24
C LEU A 92 2.86 -4.84 -2.59
N THR A 93 2.93 -3.55 -2.93
CA THR A 93 1.79 -2.76 -3.41
C THR A 93 1.13 -3.44 -4.61
N ASN A 94 1.90 -3.77 -5.65
CA ASN A 94 1.42 -4.44 -6.85
C ASN A 94 0.85 -5.84 -6.54
N ARG A 95 1.49 -6.57 -5.62
CA ARG A 95 1.00 -7.91 -5.23
C ARG A 95 -0.36 -7.85 -4.57
N ILE A 96 -0.59 -6.90 -3.67
CA ILE A 96 -1.89 -6.73 -3.03
C ILE A 96 -2.98 -6.36 -4.05
N ILE A 97 -2.69 -5.42 -4.97
CA ILE A 97 -3.63 -5.05 -6.03
C ILE A 97 -4.00 -6.26 -6.89
N THR A 98 -3.01 -7.10 -7.22
CA THR A 98 -3.21 -8.33 -8.00
C THR A 98 -4.17 -9.29 -7.30
N LEU A 99 -4.18 -9.39 -5.95
CA LEU A 99 -5.13 -10.24 -5.23
C LEU A 99 -6.58 -9.84 -5.51
N PHE A 100 -6.88 -8.55 -5.63
CA PHE A 100 -8.22 -8.06 -5.94
C PHE A 100 -8.60 -8.21 -7.41
N ASN A 101 -7.61 -8.22 -8.31
CA ASN A 101 -7.83 -8.35 -9.75
C ASN A 101 -7.96 -9.81 -10.23
N SER A 102 -7.52 -10.77 -9.44
CA SER A 102 -7.55 -12.20 -9.81
C SER A 102 -8.85 -12.87 -9.37
N ARG A 103 -9.48 -13.61 -10.28
CA ARG A 103 -10.68 -14.41 -9.95
C ARG A 103 -10.39 -15.57 -8.99
N GLU A 104 -9.16 -16.05 -8.95
CA GLU A 104 -8.76 -17.13 -8.05
C GLU A 104 -8.73 -16.66 -6.59
N THR A 105 -8.18 -15.47 -6.35
CA THR A 105 -8.03 -14.90 -5.01
C THR A 105 -9.22 -14.03 -4.61
N ASN A 106 -10.02 -13.56 -5.57
CA ASN A 106 -11.20 -12.71 -5.35
C ASN A 106 -12.46 -13.29 -6.04
N PRO A 107 -12.89 -14.50 -5.69
CA PRO A 107 -14.07 -15.14 -6.32
C PRO A 107 -15.37 -14.42 -5.95
N ARG A 108 -15.38 -13.63 -4.89
CA ARG A 108 -16.57 -12.90 -4.38
C ARG A 108 -16.62 -11.43 -4.81
N ASN A 109 -15.74 -11.01 -5.74
CA ASN A 109 -15.69 -9.67 -6.29
C ASN A 109 -15.55 -8.56 -5.23
N ALA A 110 -14.71 -8.76 -4.22
CA ALA A 110 -14.32 -7.70 -3.30
C ALA A 110 -13.73 -6.51 -4.08
N GLN A 111 -13.94 -5.29 -3.58
CA GLN A 111 -13.47 -4.07 -4.22
C GLN A 111 -12.41 -3.41 -3.36
N LEU A 112 -11.29 -3.02 -3.98
CA LEU A 112 -10.25 -2.21 -3.34
C LEU A 112 -10.32 -0.78 -3.91
N ILE A 113 -10.49 0.20 -3.02
CA ILE A 113 -10.40 1.63 -3.30
C ILE A 113 -9.17 2.13 -2.55
N LEU A 114 -8.24 2.73 -3.25
CA LEU A 114 -7.00 3.20 -2.63
C LEU A 114 -6.66 4.63 -3.09
N THR A 115 -5.99 5.37 -2.21
CA THR A 115 -5.24 6.57 -2.60
C THR A 115 -3.75 6.24 -2.58
N ALA A 116 -2.99 6.83 -3.50
CA ALA A 116 -1.56 6.60 -3.63
C ALA A 116 -0.85 7.86 -4.14
N HIS A 117 0.41 7.99 -3.78
CA HIS A 117 1.32 9.02 -4.29
C HIS A 117 2.39 8.43 -5.23
N ASP A 118 2.58 7.12 -5.20
CA ASP A 118 3.54 6.42 -6.07
C ASP A 118 3.01 6.33 -7.51
N THR A 119 3.68 7.04 -8.41
CA THR A 119 3.33 7.08 -9.84
C THR A 119 3.60 5.78 -10.57
N ASN A 120 4.46 4.88 -10.03
CA ASN A 120 4.72 3.57 -10.61
C ASN A 120 3.44 2.72 -10.76
N ILE A 121 2.42 3.00 -9.95
CA ILE A 121 1.11 2.35 -10.05
C ILE A 121 0.48 2.61 -11.43
N LEU A 122 0.69 3.78 -12.02
CA LEU A 122 0.16 4.14 -13.34
C LEU A 122 0.79 3.33 -14.49
N SER A 123 2.05 2.91 -14.33
CA SER A 123 2.78 2.11 -15.31
C SER A 123 2.68 0.60 -15.07
N SER A 124 2.08 0.19 -13.94
CA SER A 124 1.97 -1.23 -13.54
C SER A 124 1.11 -2.09 -14.47
N GLY A 125 0.22 -1.49 -15.28
CA GLY A 125 -0.76 -2.22 -16.11
C GLY A 125 -1.88 -2.91 -15.31
N LEU A 126 -1.95 -2.69 -14.00
CA LEU A 126 -2.93 -3.33 -13.12
C LEU A 126 -4.30 -2.66 -13.13
N PHE A 127 -4.39 -1.45 -13.67
CA PHE A 127 -5.62 -0.66 -13.71
C PHE A 127 -6.03 -0.32 -15.13
N ARG A 128 -7.35 -0.31 -15.36
CA ARG A 128 -7.94 0.30 -16.55
C ARG A 128 -8.04 1.82 -16.33
N ARG A 129 -8.14 2.57 -17.43
CA ARG A 129 -8.25 4.05 -17.38
C ARG A 129 -9.44 4.55 -16.56
N ASP A 130 -10.57 3.84 -16.61
CA ASP A 130 -11.78 4.15 -15.83
C ASP A 130 -11.63 3.90 -14.33
N GLN A 131 -10.61 3.16 -13.93
CA GLN A 131 -10.29 2.89 -12.53
C GLN A 131 -9.31 3.91 -11.93
N ILE A 132 -8.68 4.74 -12.77
CA ILE A 132 -7.69 5.74 -12.35
C ILE A 132 -8.40 7.11 -12.26
N TRP A 133 -8.34 7.70 -11.06
CA TRP A 133 -8.94 8.98 -10.77
C TRP A 133 -7.90 9.92 -10.19
N PHE A 134 -7.97 11.19 -10.59
CA PHE A 134 -7.11 12.26 -10.10
C PHE A 134 -7.88 13.22 -9.23
N THR A 135 -7.22 13.71 -8.18
CA THR A 135 -7.72 14.78 -7.33
C THR A 135 -6.82 16.00 -7.49
N GLN A 136 -7.39 17.15 -7.73
CA GLN A 136 -6.65 18.40 -7.88
C GLN A 136 -7.34 19.50 -7.07
N LYS A 137 -6.55 20.27 -6.32
CA LYS A 137 -7.00 21.50 -5.68
C LYS A 137 -6.71 22.69 -6.58
N ASP A 138 -7.70 23.58 -6.69
CA ASP A 138 -7.48 24.87 -7.33
C ASP A 138 -6.82 25.89 -6.37
N ARG A 139 -6.58 27.10 -6.88
CA ARG A 139 -6.00 28.20 -6.09
C ARG A 139 -6.88 28.67 -4.92
N PHE A 140 -8.15 28.31 -4.90
CA PHE A 140 -9.10 28.65 -3.83
C PHE A 140 -9.29 27.49 -2.83
N GLY A 141 -8.61 26.36 -3.05
CA GLY A 141 -8.71 25.16 -2.21
C GLY A 141 -9.87 24.23 -2.56
N ALA A 142 -10.66 24.53 -3.62
CA ALA A 142 -11.68 23.62 -4.08
C ALA A 142 -11.05 22.39 -4.75
N THR A 143 -11.60 21.21 -4.45
CA THR A 143 -11.09 19.95 -4.98
C THR A 143 -11.94 19.46 -6.14
N SER A 144 -11.30 19.18 -7.26
CA SER A 144 -11.89 18.51 -8.42
C SER A 144 -11.50 17.05 -8.43
N LEU A 145 -12.41 16.17 -8.84
CA LEU A 145 -12.21 14.75 -9.06
C LEU A 145 -12.56 14.42 -10.50
N TYR A 146 -11.66 13.77 -11.22
CA TYR A 146 -11.85 13.40 -12.63
C TYR A 146 -11.10 12.12 -12.98
N SER A 147 -11.57 11.41 -14.00
CA SER A 147 -11.01 10.11 -14.41
C SER A 147 -9.96 10.27 -15.52
N LEU A 148 -8.98 9.37 -15.57
CA LEU A 148 -8.08 9.25 -16.70
C LEU A 148 -8.85 8.92 -18.00
N SER A 149 -10.02 8.29 -17.91
CA SER A 149 -10.88 8.00 -19.05
C SER A 149 -11.50 9.24 -19.69
N ASP A 150 -11.54 10.38 -18.99
CA ASP A 150 -12.04 11.65 -19.52
C ASP A 150 -11.08 12.25 -20.57
N TYR A 151 -9.86 11.79 -20.57
CA TYR A 151 -8.84 12.16 -21.54
C TYR A 151 -8.85 11.21 -22.75
N LYS A 152 -8.77 11.78 -23.95
CA LYS A 152 -8.65 11.02 -25.21
C LYS A 152 -7.21 10.48 -25.38
N VAL A 153 -6.83 9.52 -24.53
CA VAL A 153 -5.52 8.89 -24.59
C VAL A 153 -5.65 7.43 -25.01
N ARG A 154 -4.63 6.92 -25.70
CA ARG A 154 -4.57 5.51 -26.10
C ARG A 154 -4.33 4.63 -24.88
N SER A 155 -4.75 3.37 -24.95
CA SER A 155 -4.57 2.40 -23.86
C SER A 155 -3.09 2.05 -23.60
N ASP A 156 -2.24 2.22 -24.62
CA ASP A 156 -0.80 1.97 -24.59
C ASP A 156 0.04 3.24 -24.29
N ALA A 157 -0.62 4.35 -23.93
CA ALA A 157 0.09 5.58 -23.61
C ALA A 157 0.93 5.43 -22.33
N PRO A 158 2.05 6.12 -22.23
CA PRO A 158 2.90 6.10 -21.02
C PRO A 158 2.30 6.97 -19.92
N PHE A 159 1.25 6.46 -19.24
CA PHE A 159 0.44 7.23 -18.30
C PHE A 159 1.25 7.90 -17.19
N GLU A 160 2.24 7.22 -16.65
CA GLU A 160 3.15 7.79 -15.64
C GLU A 160 3.92 8.99 -16.18
N LYS A 161 4.57 8.84 -17.32
CA LYS A 161 5.33 9.91 -17.95
C LYS A 161 4.45 11.11 -18.31
N ASP A 162 3.26 10.84 -18.85
CA ASP A 162 2.27 11.86 -19.20
C ASP A 162 1.78 12.60 -17.94
N TYR A 163 1.55 11.88 -16.83
CA TYR A 163 1.17 12.47 -15.56
C TYR A 163 2.28 13.36 -14.99
N LEU A 164 3.50 12.86 -14.94
CA LEU A 164 4.67 13.61 -14.44
C LEU A 164 4.98 14.87 -15.27
N SER A 165 4.62 14.85 -16.57
CA SER A 165 4.71 16.05 -17.44
C SER A 165 3.56 17.05 -17.22
N GLY A 166 2.59 16.75 -16.34
CA GLY A 166 1.44 17.61 -16.07
C GLY A 166 0.29 17.51 -17.07
N LYS A 167 0.34 16.57 -18.02
CA LYS A 167 -0.67 16.41 -19.09
C LYS A 167 -2.09 16.15 -18.55
N TYR A 168 -2.19 15.50 -17.40
CA TYR A 168 -3.48 15.19 -16.76
C TYR A 168 -3.80 16.14 -15.60
N GLY A 169 -2.98 17.14 -15.33
CA GLY A 169 -3.10 17.95 -14.12
C GLY A 169 -2.74 17.15 -12.85
N ALA A 170 -3.28 17.56 -11.71
CA ALA A 170 -3.10 16.92 -10.39
C ALA A 170 -1.63 16.76 -9.95
N THR A 171 -0.69 17.45 -10.59
CA THR A 171 0.70 17.51 -10.17
C THR A 171 0.90 18.60 -9.13
N PRO A 172 1.82 18.45 -8.16
CA PRO A 172 2.13 19.48 -7.19
C PRO A 172 2.59 20.77 -7.85
N ILE A 173 2.05 21.90 -7.40
CA ILE A 173 2.52 23.23 -7.83
C ILE A 173 3.78 23.53 -7.03
N ILE A 174 4.93 23.40 -7.67
CA ILE A 174 6.22 23.70 -7.04
C ILE A 174 6.46 25.21 -7.21
N GLY A 175 6.45 25.95 -6.09
CA GLY A 175 6.85 27.35 -6.05
C GLY A 175 8.34 27.51 -6.38
N ASN A 176 8.75 28.72 -6.75
CA ASN A 176 10.14 29.02 -7.01
C ASN A 176 10.95 29.06 -5.70
N LEU A 177 11.54 27.92 -5.30
CA LEU A 177 12.38 27.78 -4.12
C LEU A 177 13.63 28.69 -4.18
N GLU A 178 14.18 28.94 -5.38
CA GLU A 178 15.35 29.81 -5.55
C GLU A 178 15.05 31.26 -5.13
N SER A 179 13.80 31.71 -5.32
CA SER A 179 13.40 33.06 -4.91
C SER A 179 13.39 33.24 -3.38
N VAL A 180 13.19 32.16 -2.64
CA VAL A 180 13.21 32.16 -1.17
C VAL A 180 14.65 32.26 -0.66
N LEU A 181 15.57 31.53 -1.29
CA LEU A 181 16.99 31.52 -0.92
C LEU A 181 17.69 32.85 -1.21
N ARG A 182 17.33 33.52 -2.33
CA ARG A 182 17.89 34.85 -2.67
C ARG A 182 17.40 36.00 -1.78
N ARG A 183 16.34 35.83 -0.99
CA ARG A 183 15.85 36.83 -0.02
C ARG A 183 16.54 36.75 1.33
N ALA A 184 17.40 35.76 1.55
CA ALA A 184 18.11 35.54 2.81
C ALA A 184 19.55 36.14 2.78
N GLU A 185 19.97 36.76 1.66
CA GLU A 185 21.15 37.61 1.54
C GLU A 185 20.77 39.11 1.62
#